data_413c6b4aad6bc7e116b42100096e2be1
#
_entry.id   413c6b4aad6bc7e116b42100096e2be1
#
_cell.length_a   1.000
_cell.length_b   1.000
_cell.length_c   1.000
_cell.angle_alpha   90.00
_cell.angle_beta   90.00
_cell.angle_gamma   90.00
#
_symmetry.space_group_name_H-M   'P 1'
#
loop_
_entity.id
_entity.type
_entity.pdbx_description
1 polymer ?
#
loop_
_entity_poly.entity_id
_entity_poly.type
_entity_poly.pdbx_seq_one_letter_code
_entity_poly.pdbx_strand_id
1 'polypeptide(L)'
;EKLSLNAAITAYLDIYNTGTHHPLIFATLDAISPSTLRRWMGLWGKSRDWRALIPEWKSGKVGHEVPLDDFNWIIGLLHSDGKPAVSSAIRLWHTKLRAEGRPQTISDRTMERAISVFAKRNAARWAYMRRGSKYFREHYLPSILIDGSAIKPGELWYSDGCVCNFLVWNPYTNKPCRPTFVPFLDYASRMIVGFDLDFTENRRVISSSYRNAITLWGFVPLYVKWDNGKAFKSLSGKNVSRSELEIIKQLERDEIAEIVGNIYATGVQEILDSLPYNPTGKAPMERFFGTFDNGLERYLPNYLGNSIVDKPASLMRNEKDLQAISAKLKGDNYLSLSEAKLLINWWIMDVYAMEPNDGLNGRRPLEVWQEGIAKIAPERKRNPDELWYLMLSTEIKKLDRNGVKIRGIWYYHETLIEYVGRKVYVRYDQMDDRYVFVYDEAKNPICRALARVEHDPLATVRGTEEDKLSLVNDLKFRRQQEKKTRKEAHKLADMTVGTGMFLQDAVARVSALPEKLTNVGSELPSLPQSPAPIPDKPEDKPESSEVLSREFLDAIGVNH
;
A
#
# COMPACT_ATOMS: atom_id res chain seq x y z
N GLU A 1 31.55 34.51 74.99
CA GLU A 1 32.81 34.34 74.23
C GLU A 1 32.65 34.92 72.82
N LYS A 2 33.56 35.84 72.46
CA LYS A 2 33.58 36.43 71.12
C LYS A 2 34.24 35.40 70.19
N LEU A 3 33.44 34.76 69.33
CA LEU A 3 33.95 33.86 68.32
C LEU A 3 34.93 34.61 67.39
N SER A 4 35.96 33.95 66.94
CA SER A 4 36.80 34.47 65.86
C SER A 4 35.97 34.61 64.60
N LEU A 5 36.31 35.56 63.68
CA LEU A 5 35.57 35.73 62.42
C LEU A 5 35.42 34.44 61.61
N ASN A 6 36.48 33.64 61.62
CA ASN A 6 36.46 32.36 60.92
C ASN A 6 35.44 31.34 61.51
N ALA A 7 35.40 31.23 62.87
CA ALA A 7 34.49 30.41 63.61
C ALA A 7 33.04 30.89 63.41
N ALA A 8 32.80 32.22 63.37
CA ALA A 8 31.47 32.77 63.09
C ALA A 8 30.98 32.48 61.67
N ILE A 9 31.87 32.59 60.67
CA ILE A 9 31.55 32.26 59.28
C ILE A 9 31.16 30.75 59.13
N THR A 10 31.96 29.88 59.77
CA THR A 10 31.67 28.43 59.70
C THR A 10 30.33 28.13 60.38
N ALA A 11 30.10 28.59 61.56
CA ALA A 11 28.84 28.38 62.30
C ALA A 11 27.61 28.93 61.54
N TYR A 12 27.75 30.10 60.86
CA TYR A 12 26.66 30.61 60.03
C TYR A 12 26.39 29.73 58.81
N LEU A 13 27.45 29.28 58.14
CA LEU A 13 27.29 28.44 56.94
C LEU A 13 26.77 27.05 57.26
N ASP A 14 27.10 26.49 58.42
CA ASP A 14 26.53 25.22 58.86
C ASP A 14 25.00 25.30 58.98
N ILE A 15 24.48 26.44 59.45
CA ILE A 15 23.05 26.70 59.53
C ILE A 15 22.46 27.05 58.15
N TYR A 16 23.12 27.94 57.39
CA TYR A 16 22.62 28.37 56.07
C TYR A 16 22.52 27.19 55.07
N ASN A 17 23.56 26.37 55.00
CA ASN A 17 23.64 25.27 54.06
C ASN A 17 22.67 24.09 54.37
N THR A 18 21.95 24.11 55.50
CA THR A 18 20.82 23.22 55.75
C THR A 18 19.59 23.61 54.93
N GLY A 19 19.56 24.81 54.35
CA GLY A 19 18.40 25.31 53.60
C GLY A 19 17.23 25.79 54.46
N THR A 20 17.32 25.67 55.81
CA THR A 20 16.19 25.97 56.72
C THR A 20 16.16 27.44 57.17
N HIS A 21 17.30 28.10 57.30
CA HIS A 21 17.39 29.46 57.86
C HIS A 21 16.94 30.56 56.88
N HIS A 22 17.29 30.42 55.60
CA HIS A 22 16.87 31.34 54.53
C HIS A 22 16.44 30.58 53.28
N PRO A 23 15.31 29.89 53.28
CA PRO A 23 14.92 28.91 52.25
C PRO A 23 14.80 29.54 50.85
N LEU A 24 14.30 30.79 50.72
CA LEU A 24 14.20 31.50 49.44
C LEU A 24 15.55 31.85 48.86
N ILE A 25 16.49 32.27 49.72
CA ILE A 25 17.86 32.61 49.28
C ILE A 25 18.62 31.34 48.95
N PHE A 26 18.48 30.29 49.75
CA PHE A 26 19.10 28.99 49.52
C PHE A 26 18.61 28.37 48.21
N ALA A 27 17.32 28.43 47.90
CA ALA A 27 16.75 27.96 46.63
C ALA A 27 17.34 28.69 45.39
N THR A 28 17.86 29.91 45.59
CA THR A 28 18.44 30.72 44.49
C THR A 28 19.94 30.56 44.38
N LEU A 29 20.66 30.50 45.49
CA LEU A 29 22.12 30.55 45.55
C LEU A 29 22.77 29.19 45.85
N ASP A 30 21.99 28.21 46.29
CA ASP A 30 22.45 26.91 46.74
C ASP A 30 23.45 27.01 47.92
N ALA A 31 24.18 25.94 48.20
CA ALA A 31 25.19 25.92 49.26
C ALA A 31 26.35 26.86 48.97
N ILE A 32 26.76 27.63 49.98
CA ILE A 32 27.82 28.66 49.85
C ILE A 32 29.08 28.18 50.60
N SER A 33 30.24 28.36 49.95
CA SER A 33 31.53 28.08 50.61
C SER A 33 32.00 29.22 51.50
N PRO A 34 32.83 28.94 52.54
CA PRO A 34 33.44 30.00 53.38
C PRO A 34 34.22 31.03 52.58
N SER A 35 34.88 30.66 51.52
CA SER A 35 35.61 31.54 50.62
C SER A 35 34.69 32.49 49.87
N THR A 36 33.55 32.03 49.44
CA THR A 36 32.52 32.83 48.74
C THR A 36 31.94 33.89 49.70
N LEU A 37 31.55 33.46 50.87
CA LEU A 37 31.01 34.39 51.87
C LEU A 37 32.06 35.48 52.31
N ARG A 38 33.31 35.08 52.53
CA ARG A 38 34.41 36.08 52.81
C ARG A 38 34.60 37.09 51.69
N ARG A 39 34.56 36.60 50.41
CA ARG A 39 34.67 37.51 49.27
C ARG A 39 33.53 38.53 49.27
N TRP A 40 32.29 38.05 49.48
CA TRP A 40 31.13 38.94 49.54
C TRP A 40 31.22 39.97 50.71
N MET A 41 31.60 39.49 51.89
CA MET A 41 31.82 40.37 53.03
C MET A 41 32.89 41.42 52.73
N GLY A 42 33.98 41.04 52.04
CA GLY A 42 35.04 42.00 51.64
C GLY A 42 34.57 43.07 50.65
N LEU A 43 33.75 42.67 49.69
CA LEU A 43 33.15 43.58 48.70
C LEU A 43 32.13 44.51 49.36
N TRP A 44 31.26 44.00 50.21
CA TRP A 44 30.32 44.80 50.99
C TRP A 44 31.02 45.75 51.97
N GLY A 45 32.02 45.30 52.65
CA GLY A 45 32.75 46.08 53.61
C GLY A 45 33.42 47.32 52.99
N LYS A 46 33.82 47.23 51.71
CA LYS A 46 34.44 48.34 50.96
C LYS A 46 33.46 49.36 50.42
N SER A 47 32.36 48.93 49.88
CA SER A 47 31.42 49.80 49.15
C SER A 47 30.15 50.15 49.90
N ARG A 48 29.75 49.35 50.89
CA ARG A 48 28.45 49.42 51.59
C ARG A 48 27.23 49.43 50.63
N ASP A 49 27.44 49.03 49.37
CA ASP A 49 26.41 48.96 48.36
C ASP A 49 26.26 47.50 47.92
N TRP A 50 25.02 46.99 47.93
CA TRP A 50 24.70 45.62 47.52
C TRP A 50 25.06 45.36 46.04
N ARG A 51 25.11 46.43 45.22
CA ARG A 51 25.52 46.34 43.82
C ARG A 51 26.95 45.84 43.64
N ALA A 52 27.82 46.02 44.63
CA ALA A 52 29.17 45.48 44.62
C ALA A 52 29.23 43.95 44.76
N LEU A 53 28.13 43.32 45.20
CA LEU A 53 27.98 41.87 45.26
C LEU A 53 27.55 41.26 43.91
N ILE A 54 26.99 42.08 43.01
CA ILE A 54 26.72 41.64 41.66
C ILE A 54 28.06 41.31 41.02
N PRO A 55 28.27 40.06 40.55
CA PRO A 55 29.50 39.73 39.85
C PRO A 55 29.65 40.68 38.68
N GLU A 56 30.63 41.56 38.73
CA GLU A 56 31.13 42.19 37.53
C GLU A 56 31.66 41.06 36.68
N TRP A 57 30.78 40.45 35.91
CA TRP A 57 31.21 39.68 34.76
C TRP A 57 31.99 40.72 33.96
N LYS A 58 33.30 40.77 34.16
CA LYS A 58 34.17 41.38 33.18
C LYS A 58 33.79 40.67 31.90
N SER A 59 32.85 41.25 31.16
CA SER A 59 32.61 40.87 29.77
C SER A 59 34.01 40.91 29.17
N GLY A 60 34.55 39.69 29.01
CA GLY A 60 35.95 39.58 28.62
C GLY A 60 36.12 40.42 27.39
N LYS A 61 37.09 41.35 27.45
CA LYS A 61 37.54 42.21 26.37
C LYS A 61 36.39 42.74 25.52
N VAL A 62 36.14 44.02 25.48
CA VAL A 62 35.26 44.73 24.55
C VAL A 62 35.27 43.94 23.24
N GLY A 63 34.14 43.26 22.96
CA GLY A 63 34.09 42.37 21.80
C GLY A 63 34.46 43.21 20.60
N HIS A 64 35.46 42.81 19.84
CA HIS A 64 35.78 43.49 18.60
C HIS A 64 34.47 43.59 17.82
N GLU A 65 34.02 44.83 17.55
CA GLU A 65 32.84 45.05 16.73
C GLU A 65 33.10 44.40 15.37
N VAL A 66 32.23 43.49 15.01
CA VAL A 66 32.31 42.82 13.69
C VAL A 66 31.91 43.88 12.67
N PRO A 67 32.77 44.20 11.68
CA PRO A 67 32.42 45.16 10.64
C PRO A 67 31.11 44.75 9.97
N LEU A 68 30.10 45.61 10.01
CA LEU A 68 28.74 45.31 9.60
C LEU A 68 28.65 44.90 8.11
N ASP A 69 29.42 45.60 7.26
CA ASP A 69 29.44 45.32 5.80
C ASP A 69 30.01 43.94 5.50
N ASP A 70 31.11 43.56 6.16
CA ASP A 70 31.70 42.24 6.01
C ASP A 70 30.80 41.14 6.56
N PHE A 71 30.13 41.41 7.68
CA PHE A 71 29.16 40.49 8.25
C PHE A 71 27.97 40.29 7.34
N ASN A 72 27.37 41.38 6.83
CA ASN A 72 26.23 41.31 5.92
C ASN A 72 26.60 40.60 4.61
N TRP A 73 27.81 40.83 4.10
CA TRP A 73 28.30 40.13 2.91
C TRP A 73 28.41 38.60 3.13
N ILE A 74 28.99 38.20 4.26
CA ILE A 74 29.09 36.76 4.61
C ILE A 74 27.69 36.15 4.80
N ILE A 75 26.78 36.86 5.51
CA ILE A 75 25.40 36.40 5.69
C ILE A 75 24.70 36.27 4.35
N GLY A 76 24.90 37.20 3.40
CA GLY A 76 24.39 37.09 2.03
C GLY A 76 24.88 35.85 1.32
N LEU A 77 26.17 35.54 1.38
CA LEU A 77 26.75 34.30 0.83
C LEU A 77 26.12 33.03 1.45
N LEU A 78 26.01 33.04 2.79
CA LEU A 78 25.44 31.88 3.51
C LEU A 78 23.95 31.64 3.19
N HIS A 79 23.25 32.68 2.73
CA HIS A 79 21.86 32.59 2.30
C HIS A 79 21.68 32.37 0.79
N SER A 80 22.79 32.27 0.03
CA SER A 80 22.70 31.91 -1.41
C SER A 80 22.18 30.50 -1.63
N ASP A 81 21.66 30.24 -2.83
CA ASP A 81 21.10 28.93 -3.20
C ASP A 81 22.10 27.78 -3.08
N GLY A 82 23.41 28.06 -3.26
CA GLY A 82 24.48 27.09 -3.09
C GLY A 82 24.74 26.64 -1.67
N LYS A 83 24.18 27.33 -0.67
CA LYS A 83 24.27 27.01 0.78
C LYS A 83 25.71 26.69 1.26
N PRO A 84 26.71 27.53 0.98
CA PRO A 84 28.09 27.21 1.29
C PRO A 84 28.29 26.99 2.80
N ALA A 85 29.29 26.17 3.16
CA ALA A 85 29.67 26.01 4.56
C ALA A 85 30.19 27.31 5.15
N VAL A 86 29.99 27.55 6.47
CA VAL A 86 30.44 28.75 7.16
C VAL A 86 31.95 28.96 6.97
N SER A 87 32.74 27.88 7.08
CA SER A 87 34.20 27.94 6.87
C SER A 87 34.57 28.35 5.44
N SER A 88 33.78 27.96 4.43
CA SER A 88 34.00 28.35 3.03
C SER A 88 33.68 29.84 2.82
N ALA A 89 32.58 30.32 3.40
CA ALA A 89 32.24 31.76 3.36
C ALA A 89 33.31 32.65 4.02
N ILE A 90 33.87 32.19 5.13
CA ILE A 90 34.97 32.89 5.80
C ILE A 90 36.25 32.93 4.93
N ARG A 91 36.59 31.82 4.28
CA ARG A 91 37.73 31.80 3.32
C ARG A 91 37.52 32.77 2.16
N LEU A 92 36.31 32.85 1.61
CA LEU A 92 35.98 33.84 0.58
C LEU A 92 36.05 35.27 1.11
N TRP A 93 35.67 35.54 2.35
CA TRP A 93 35.83 36.81 2.99
C TRP A 93 37.32 37.22 3.11
N HIS A 94 38.22 36.33 3.49
CA HIS A 94 39.66 36.58 3.44
C HIS A 94 40.15 36.93 2.03
N THR A 95 39.62 36.27 1.01
CA THR A 95 39.97 36.58 -0.38
C THR A 95 39.48 37.99 -0.76
N LYS A 96 38.26 38.36 -0.34
CA LYS A 96 37.72 39.71 -0.52
C LYS A 96 38.58 40.76 0.14
N LEU A 97 38.93 40.56 1.44
CA LEU A 97 39.78 41.50 2.15
C LEU A 97 41.12 41.72 1.47
N ARG A 98 41.76 40.66 0.99
CA ARG A 98 43.03 40.75 0.24
C ARG A 98 42.87 41.51 -1.07
N ALA A 99 41.77 41.27 -1.81
CA ALA A 99 41.50 41.97 -3.05
C ALA A 99 41.24 43.49 -2.83
N GLU A 100 40.65 43.86 -1.69
CA GLU A 100 40.36 45.22 -1.29
C GLU A 100 41.57 45.91 -0.58
N GLY A 101 42.67 45.20 -0.36
CA GLY A 101 43.83 45.71 0.37
C GLY A 101 43.54 46.00 1.86
N ARG A 102 42.51 45.39 2.43
CA ARG A 102 42.07 45.62 3.82
C ARG A 102 42.68 44.58 4.77
N PRO A 103 43.17 44.99 5.94
CA PRO A 103 43.63 44.04 6.94
C PRO A 103 42.47 43.31 7.61
N GLN A 104 42.70 42.08 8.03
CA GLN A 104 41.77 41.34 8.87
C GLN A 104 41.77 41.95 10.28
N THR A 105 40.66 42.55 10.70
CA THR A 105 40.52 43.21 12.00
C THR A 105 40.01 42.30 13.11
N ILE A 106 39.36 41.18 12.75
CA ILE A 106 38.77 40.23 13.70
C ILE A 106 39.19 38.80 13.34
N SER A 107 39.21 37.93 14.35
CA SER A 107 39.51 36.50 14.11
C SER A 107 38.34 35.77 13.48
N ASP A 108 38.63 34.69 12.76
CA ASP A 108 37.60 33.77 12.17
C ASP A 108 36.61 33.31 13.23
N ARG A 109 37.11 32.93 14.41
CA ARG A 109 36.29 32.50 15.53
C ARG A 109 35.32 33.58 16.04
N THR A 110 35.72 34.86 15.95
CA THR A 110 34.84 35.98 16.29
C THR A 110 33.71 36.10 15.26
N MET A 111 34.05 35.98 13.97
CA MET A 111 33.07 35.93 12.87
C MET A 111 32.13 34.75 13.00
N GLU A 112 32.64 33.54 13.26
CA GLU A 112 31.81 32.32 13.47
C GLU A 112 30.83 32.50 14.63
N ARG A 113 31.28 33.10 15.75
CA ARG A 113 30.42 33.42 16.90
C ARG A 113 29.32 34.40 16.51
N ALA A 114 29.65 35.46 15.77
CA ALA A 114 28.66 36.42 15.30
C ALA A 114 27.61 35.77 14.39
N ILE A 115 28.06 34.93 13.47
CA ILE A 115 27.17 34.14 12.60
C ILE A 115 26.28 33.19 13.43
N SER A 116 26.83 32.51 14.44
CA SER A 116 26.09 31.64 15.34
C SER A 116 25.01 32.38 16.13
N VAL A 117 25.37 33.59 16.66
CA VAL A 117 24.40 34.46 17.36
C VAL A 117 23.29 34.92 16.42
N PHE A 118 23.65 35.33 15.19
CA PHE A 118 22.68 35.72 14.18
C PHE A 118 21.75 34.56 13.83
N ALA A 119 22.31 33.38 13.60
CA ALA A 119 21.54 32.16 13.28
C ALA A 119 20.52 31.81 14.39
N LYS A 120 20.93 31.93 15.66
CA LYS A 120 20.05 31.71 16.82
C LYS A 120 18.95 32.75 16.92
N ARG A 121 19.30 34.05 16.76
CA ARG A 121 18.34 35.16 16.83
C ARG A 121 17.36 35.17 15.64
N ASN A 122 17.78 34.67 14.48
CA ASN A 122 17.00 34.62 13.26
C ASN A 122 16.70 33.16 12.83
N ALA A 123 16.45 32.29 13.80
CA ALA A 123 16.38 30.84 13.58
C ALA A 123 15.42 30.43 12.46
N ALA A 124 14.25 31.06 12.38
CA ALA A 124 13.27 30.80 11.35
C ALA A 124 13.78 31.15 9.95
N ARG A 125 14.35 32.35 9.75
CA ARG A 125 14.93 32.78 8.46
C ARG A 125 16.14 31.93 8.09
N TRP A 126 17.02 31.64 9.07
CA TRP A 126 18.16 30.75 8.88
C TRP A 126 17.75 29.36 8.45
N ALA A 127 16.74 28.76 9.10
CA ALA A 127 16.22 27.48 8.75
C ALA A 127 15.62 27.46 7.33
N TYR A 128 14.84 28.48 6.98
CA TYR A 128 14.26 28.57 5.63
C TYR A 128 15.35 28.61 4.55
N MET A 129 16.33 29.49 4.70
CA MET A 129 17.39 29.67 3.70
C MET A 129 18.36 28.48 3.64
N ARG A 130 18.69 27.88 4.78
CA ARG A 130 19.69 26.80 4.85
C ARG A 130 19.13 25.39 4.65
N ARG A 131 17.87 25.16 5.05
CA ARG A 131 17.23 23.82 5.01
C ARG A 131 16.03 23.76 4.07
N GLY A 132 15.58 24.90 3.56
CA GLY A 132 14.50 25.00 2.58
C GLY A 132 13.11 25.07 3.19
N SER A 133 12.13 25.32 2.33
CA SER A 133 10.75 25.59 2.71
C SER A 133 10.06 24.38 3.38
N LYS A 134 10.42 23.14 3.01
CA LYS A 134 9.87 21.93 3.64
C LYS A 134 10.23 21.89 5.12
N TYR A 135 11.53 21.97 5.43
CA TYR A 135 12.01 21.98 6.82
C TYR A 135 11.41 23.13 7.64
N PHE A 136 11.31 24.33 7.05
CA PHE A 136 10.69 25.48 7.69
C PHE A 136 9.23 25.26 8.05
N ARG A 137 8.43 24.68 7.13
CA ARG A 137 7.03 24.34 7.40
C ARG A 137 6.87 23.31 8.52
N GLU A 138 7.72 22.30 8.52
CA GLU A 138 7.64 21.19 9.48
C GLU A 138 8.08 21.57 10.90
N HIS A 139 9.00 22.58 11.05
CA HIS A 139 9.62 22.87 12.35
C HIS A 139 9.32 24.27 12.90
N TYR A 140 8.84 25.18 12.07
CA TYR A 140 8.63 26.59 12.48
C TYR A 140 7.21 27.09 12.29
N LEU A 141 6.45 26.54 11.36
CA LEU A 141 5.05 26.92 11.21
C LEU A 141 4.18 26.10 12.15
N PRO A 142 3.12 26.71 12.71
CA PRO A 142 2.16 25.96 13.51
C PRO A 142 1.50 24.88 12.66
N SER A 143 1.38 23.67 13.22
CA SER A 143 0.61 22.60 12.59
C SER A 143 -0.88 22.94 12.63
N ILE A 144 -1.61 22.49 11.60
CA ILE A 144 -3.08 22.57 11.61
C ILE A 144 -3.58 21.61 12.68
N LEU A 145 -4.27 22.14 13.69
CA LEU A 145 -4.90 21.33 14.71
C LEU A 145 -6.16 20.69 14.11
N ILE A 146 -6.21 19.37 14.13
CA ILE A 146 -7.36 18.61 13.67
C ILE A 146 -8.01 17.96 14.90
N ASP A 147 -9.25 18.35 15.16
CA ASP A 147 -10.08 17.67 16.15
C ASP A 147 -10.89 16.56 15.47
N GLY A 148 -10.55 15.33 15.78
CA GLY A 148 -11.23 14.14 15.27
C GLY A 148 -12.22 13.54 16.28
N SER A 149 -12.50 14.21 17.38
CA SER A 149 -13.35 13.69 18.46
C SER A 149 -14.81 13.42 18.02
N ALA A 150 -15.28 14.14 17.00
CA ALA A 150 -16.61 13.96 16.44
C ALA A 150 -16.74 12.73 15.52
N ILE A 151 -15.61 12.18 15.03
CA ILE A 151 -15.60 11.06 14.10
C ILE A 151 -15.81 9.76 14.88
N LYS A 152 -16.80 8.97 14.46
CA LYS A 152 -17.15 7.69 15.08
C LYS A 152 -16.46 6.53 14.36
N PRO A 153 -16.25 5.38 15.06
CA PRO A 153 -15.73 4.18 14.42
C PRO A 153 -16.60 3.77 13.22
N GLY A 154 -15.94 3.40 12.12
CA GLY A 154 -16.60 3.03 10.87
C GLY A 154 -17.04 4.21 10.00
N GLU A 155 -16.78 5.47 10.36
CA GLU A 155 -17.14 6.61 9.52
C GLU A 155 -16.02 6.97 8.53
N LEU A 156 -14.77 7.03 8.97
CA LEU A 156 -13.64 7.45 8.15
C LEU A 156 -12.50 6.43 8.20
N TRP A 157 -12.19 5.86 7.05
CA TRP A 157 -11.06 4.95 6.89
C TRP A 157 -9.94 5.62 6.12
N TYR A 158 -8.72 5.48 6.63
CA TYR A 158 -7.48 5.95 6.00
C TYR A 158 -6.73 4.79 5.38
N SER A 159 -6.14 5.00 4.21
CA SER A 159 -5.19 4.08 3.62
C SER A 159 -3.94 4.82 3.13
N ASP A 160 -2.80 4.21 3.32
CA ASP A 160 -1.51 4.61 2.75
C ASP A 160 -0.68 3.35 2.49
N GLY A 161 0.16 3.39 1.46
CA GLY A 161 1.06 2.30 1.12
C GLY A 161 2.42 2.43 1.81
N CYS A 162 2.92 1.33 2.33
CA CYS A 162 4.24 1.23 2.95
C CYS A 162 5.03 0.08 2.33
N VAL A 163 6.26 0.37 1.86
CA VAL A 163 7.18 -0.70 1.47
C VAL A 163 7.78 -1.30 2.73
N CYS A 164 7.51 -2.58 2.99
CA CYS A 164 7.97 -3.28 4.18
C CYS A 164 9.51 -3.30 4.28
N ASN A 165 10.01 -3.35 5.50
CA ASN A 165 11.45 -3.39 5.78
C ASN A 165 12.02 -4.82 5.89
N PHE A 166 11.27 -5.82 5.43
CA PHE A 166 11.69 -7.22 5.35
C PHE A 166 11.50 -7.78 3.95
N LEU A 167 12.09 -8.96 3.70
CA LEU A 167 12.05 -9.63 2.39
C LEU A 167 11.09 -10.80 2.41
N VAL A 168 10.36 -10.94 1.28
CA VAL A 168 9.56 -12.12 0.94
C VAL A 168 10.07 -12.73 -0.37
N TRP A 169 9.82 -14.01 -0.57
CA TRP A 169 10.14 -14.67 -1.84
C TRP A 169 9.14 -14.31 -2.93
N ASN A 170 9.66 -13.82 -4.06
CA ASN A 170 8.83 -13.57 -5.24
C ASN A 170 9.01 -14.71 -6.26
N PRO A 171 7.99 -15.59 -6.43
CA PRO A 171 8.09 -16.74 -7.31
C PRO A 171 8.15 -16.35 -8.81
N TYR A 172 7.65 -15.18 -9.20
CA TYR A 172 7.64 -14.71 -10.58
C TYR A 172 9.02 -14.26 -11.06
N THR A 173 9.80 -13.64 -10.17
CA THR A 173 11.16 -13.19 -10.49
C THR A 173 12.22 -14.13 -10.00
N ASN A 174 11.85 -15.15 -9.22
CA ASN A 174 12.73 -16.09 -8.53
C ASN A 174 13.79 -15.37 -7.68
N LYS A 175 13.40 -14.29 -7.00
CA LYS A 175 14.27 -13.45 -6.16
C LYS A 175 13.50 -12.92 -4.96
N PRO A 176 14.20 -12.69 -3.82
CA PRO A 176 13.60 -11.99 -2.71
C PRO A 176 13.31 -10.51 -3.05
N CYS A 177 12.22 -9.98 -2.58
CA CYS A 177 11.86 -8.58 -2.72
C CYS A 177 11.14 -8.06 -1.47
N ARG A 178 11.09 -6.73 -1.33
CA ARG A 178 10.32 -6.06 -0.27
C ARG A 178 8.87 -5.97 -0.72
N PRO A 179 7.92 -6.54 0.02
CA PRO A 179 6.51 -6.39 -0.32
C PRO A 179 6.01 -4.98 0.02
N THR A 180 4.94 -4.57 -0.64
CA THR A 180 4.19 -3.37 -0.30
C THR A 180 2.98 -3.77 0.52
N PHE A 181 2.83 -3.14 1.67
CA PHE A 181 1.73 -3.31 2.61
C PHE A 181 0.78 -2.12 2.51
N VAL A 182 -0.51 -2.39 2.31
CA VAL A 182 -1.55 -1.37 2.21
C VAL A 182 -2.65 -1.66 3.21
N PRO A 183 -2.61 -1.08 4.41
CA PRO A 183 -3.67 -1.19 5.40
C PRO A 183 -4.76 -0.13 5.19
N PHE A 184 -5.97 -0.45 5.64
CA PHE A 184 -7.03 0.50 5.95
C PHE A 184 -7.17 0.64 7.46
N LEU A 185 -6.99 1.85 7.96
CA LEU A 185 -7.09 2.21 9.37
C LEU A 185 -8.36 3.00 9.62
N ASP A 186 -9.19 2.55 10.55
CA ASP A 186 -10.31 3.36 11.04
C ASP A 186 -9.79 4.52 11.90
N TYR A 187 -10.16 5.73 11.50
CA TYR A 187 -9.62 6.94 12.12
C TYR A 187 -9.97 7.04 13.60
N ALA A 188 -11.20 6.70 13.98
CA ALA A 188 -11.70 6.88 15.36
C ALA A 188 -11.14 5.83 16.31
N SER A 189 -11.14 4.56 15.92
CA SER A 189 -10.72 3.44 16.77
C SER A 189 -9.23 3.08 16.64
N ARG A 190 -8.51 3.59 15.64
CA ARG A 190 -7.15 3.17 15.29
C ARG A 190 -7.04 1.71 14.86
N MET A 191 -8.16 1.00 14.70
CA MET A 191 -8.19 -0.39 14.26
C MET A 191 -7.76 -0.51 12.80
N ILE A 192 -6.94 -1.48 12.48
CA ILE A 192 -6.70 -1.89 11.09
C ILE A 192 -7.86 -2.78 10.67
N VAL A 193 -8.74 -2.24 9.85
CA VAL A 193 -9.99 -2.89 9.45
C VAL A 193 -9.82 -3.84 8.27
N GLY A 194 -8.74 -3.69 7.52
CA GLY A 194 -8.37 -4.58 6.44
C GLY A 194 -7.01 -4.21 5.88
N PHE A 195 -6.40 -5.13 5.16
CA PHE A 195 -5.12 -4.90 4.49
C PHE A 195 -4.92 -5.90 3.36
N ASP A 196 -3.94 -5.62 2.54
CA ASP A 196 -3.36 -6.59 1.62
C ASP A 196 -1.88 -6.30 1.36
N LEU A 197 -1.19 -7.27 0.77
CA LEU A 197 0.22 -7.22 0.40
C LEU A 197 0.38 -7.57 -1.08
N ASP A 198 1.30 -6.85 -1.74
CA ASP A 198 1.75 -7.22 -3.08
C ASP A 198 3.27 -7.03 -3.21
N PHE A 199 3.86 -7.62 -4.24
CA PHE A 199 5.30 -7.48 -4.53
C PHE A 199 5.70 -6.07 -4.99
N THR A 200 4.74 -5.28 -5.47
CA THR A 200 4.93 -3.92 -5.95
C THR A 200 3.80 -3.03 -5.49
N GLU A 201 4.10 -1.75 -5.30
CA GLU A 201 3.05 -0.74 -5.07
C GLU A 201 2.23 -0.58 -6.34
N ASN A 202 1.02 -1.12 -6.31
CA ASN A 202 0.07 -1.00 -7.40
C ASN A 202 -1.34 -0.74 -6.86
N ARG A 203 -2.24 -0.29 -7.74
CA ARG A 203 -3.61 0.08 -7.37
C ARG A 203 -4.47 -1.11 -7.01
N ARG A 204 -4.10 -2.29 -7.47
CA ARG A 204 -4.81 -3.55 -7.20
C ARG A 204 -4.78 -3.89 -5.74
N VAL A 205 -3.62 -3.69 -5.08
CA VAL A 205 -3.49 -3.94 -3.65
C VAL A 205 -4.37 -2.99 -2.82
N ILE A 206 -4.59 -1.73 -3.28
CA ILE A 206 -5.50 -0.80 -2.62
C ILE A 206 -6.95 -1.30 -2.72
N SER A 207 -7.38 -1.68 -3.93
CA SER A 207 -8.72 -2.22 -4.18
C SER A 207 -8.97 -3.50 -3.38
N SER A 208 -8.01 -4.42 -3.39
CA SER A 208 -8.06 -5.67 -2.64
C SER A 208 -8.10 -5.43 -1.12
N SER A 209 -7.28 -4.52 -0.61
CA SER A 209 -7.26 -4.16 0.79
C SER A 209 -8.60 -3.57 1.27
N TYR A 210 -9.18 -2.66 0.48
CA TYR A 210 -10.50 -2.11 0.76
C TYR A 210 -11.60 -3.18 0.73
N ARG A 211 -11.58 -4.03 -0.30
CA ARG A 211 -12.50 -5.17 -0.42
C ARG A 211 -12.41 -6.08 0.80
N ASN A 212 -11.20 -6.46 1.21
CA ASN A 212 -10.98 -7.30 2.38
C ASN A 212 -11.61 -6.66 3.64
N ALA A 213 -11.45 -5.34 3.80
CA ALA A 213 -12.03 -4.61 4.93
C ALA A 213 -13.56 -4.65 4.93
N ILE A 214 -14.22 -4.27 3.83
CA ILE A 214 -15.69 -4.23 3.77
C ILE A 214 -16.31 -5.61 3.84
N THR A 215 -15.67 -6.62 3.27
CA THR A 215 -16.14 -8.01 3.31
C THR A 215 -16.01 -8.61 4.70
N LEU A 216 -14.88 -8.35 5.39
CA LEU A 216 -14.65 -8.85 6.76
C LEU A 216 -15.70 -8.32 7.75
N TRP A 217 -16.04 -7.05 7.64
CA TRP A 217 -16.91 -6.39 8.62
C TRP A 217 -18.36 -6.26 8.17
N GLY A 218 -18.69 -6.54 6.91
CA GLY A 218 -20.05 -6.53 6.37
C GLY A 218 -20.71 -5.16 6.35
N PHE A 219 -19.93 -4.08 6.29
CA PHE A 219 -20.46 -2.72 6.16
C PHE A 219 -19.45 -1.81 5.44
N VAL A 220 -19.90 -0.64 5.02
CA VAL A 220 -19.14 0.34 4.24
C VAL A 220 -18.89 1.59 5.07
N PRO A 221 -17.67 2.17 5.06
CA PRO A 221 -17.41 3.46 5.69
C PRO A 221 -18.19 4.58 5.01
N LEU A 222 -18.39 5.72 5.68
CA LEU A 222 -18.96 6.91 5.03
C LEU A 222 -17.94 7.59 4.15
N TYR A 223 -16.69 7.66 4.62
CA TYR A 223 -15.60 8.37 3.96
C TYR A 223 -14.37 7.46 3.86
N VAL A 224 -13.70 7.53 2.72
CA VAL A 224 -12.40 6.90 2.51
C VAL A 224 -11.39 7.98 2.18
N LYS A 225 -10.20 7.91 2.77
CA LYS A 225 -9.10 8.82 2.49
C LYS A 225 -7.84 8.06 2.15
N TRP A 226 -7.21 8.40 1.03
CA TRP A 226 -5.92 7.86 0.64
C TRP A 226 -4.99 8.90 0.03
N ASP A 227 -3.73 8.54 -0.14
CA ASP A 227 -2.74 9.38 -0.83
C ASP A 227 -2.58 8.95 -2.28
N ASN A 228 -3.18 9.68 -3.19
CA ASN A 228 -3.03 9.46 -4.64
C ASN A 228 -1.64 9.90 -5.18
N GLY A 229 -0.83 10.56 -4.37
CA GLY A 229 0.38 11.24 -4.85
C GLY A 229 1.56 10.33 -5.18
N LYS A 230 1.66 9.15 -4.59
CA LYS A 230 2.84 8.27 -4.73
C LYS A 230 2.71 7.27 -5.86
N ALA A 231 1.55 6.69 -6.07
CA ALA A 231 1.31 5.73 -7.16
C ALA A 231 1.54 6.33 -8.56
N PHE A 232 1.41 7.66 -8.70
CA PHE A 232 1.66 8.38 -9.96
C PHE A 232 3.12 8.72 -10.22
N LYS A 233 3.98 8.79 -9.19
CA LYS A 233 5.37 9.24 -9.34
C LYS A 233 6.35 8.11 -9.69
N SER A 234 5.99 6.86 -9.49
CA SER A 234 6.92 5.73 -9.68
C SER A 234 7.23 5.42 -11.16
N LEU A 235 6.46 5.92 -12.10
CA LEU A 235 6.65 5.67 -13.54
C LEU A 235 7.49 6.72 -14.27
N SER A 236 7.92 7.79 -13.62
CA SER A 236 8.66 8.88 -14.28
C SER A 236 10.17 8.64 -14.48
N GLY A 237 10.65 7.46 -14.23
CA GLY A 237 12.07 7.16 -14.34
C GLY A 237 12.39 5.98 -15.24
N LYS A 238 12.52 6.18 -16.55
CA LYS A 238 13.53 5.71 -17.50
C LYS A 238 12.97 5.57 -18.92
N ASN A 239 13.52 6.36 -19.85
CA ASN A 239 13.52 6.15 -21.33
C ASN A 239 12.19 5.76 -22.02
N VAL A 240 11.07 6.33 -21.61
CA VAL A 240 9.78 6.16 -22.29
C VAL A 240 9.54 7.39 -23.17
N SER A 241 9.15 7.18 -24.42
CA SER A 241 8.84 8.28 -25.34
C SER A 241 7.63 9.08 -24.83
N ARG A 242 7.52 10.36 -25.27
CA ARG A 242 6.44 11.26 -24.82
C ARG A 242 5.04 10.70 -25.14
N SER A 243 4.90 10.02 -26.28
CA SER A 243 3.65 9.37 -26.72
C SER A 243 3.30 8.14 -25.86
N GLU A 244 4.29 7.30 -25.53
CA GLU A 244 4.09 6.15 -24.64
C GLU A 244 3.73 6.60 -23.22
N LEU A 245 4.34 7.71 -22.74
CA LEU A 245 4.01 8.29 -21.46
C LEU A 245 2.56 8.80 -21.38
N GLU A 246 2.03 9.36 -22.47
CA GLU A 246 0.62 9.80 -22.54
C GLU A 246 -0.33 8.61 -22.53
N ILE A 247 -0.04 7.54 -23.26
CA ILE A 247 -0.83 6.30 -23.27
C ILE A 247 -0.83 5.65 -21.87
N ILE A 248 0.35 5.55 -21.23
CA ILE A 248 0.47 5.02 -19.88
C ILE A 248 -0.37 5.84 -18.89
N LYS A 249 -0.28 7.18 -18.96
CA LYS A 249 -1.08 8.08 -18.11
C LYS A 249 -2.58 7.93 -18.34
N GLN A 250 -3.00 7.68 -19.58
CA GLN A 250 -4.42 7.46 -19.88
C GLN A 250 -4.90 6.12 -19.29
N LEU A 251 -4.18 5.03 -19.53
CA LEU A 251 -4.49 3.72 -18.95
C LEU A 251 -4.54 3.79 -17.41
N GLU A 252 -3.62 4.52 -16.81
CA GLU A 252 -3.60 4.74 -15.38
C GLU A 252 -4.82 5.50 -14.85
N ARG A 253 -5.29 6.51 -15.60
CA ARG A 253 -6.53 7.24 -15.26
C ARG A 253 -7.75 6.34 -15.34
N ASP A 254 -7.82 5.50 -16.36
CA ASP A 254 -8.93 4.57 -16.56
C ASP A 254 -8.99 3.52 -15.43
N GLU A 255 -7.86 2.98 -15.02
CA GLU A 255 -7.79 2.07 -13.86
C GLU A 255 -8.18 2.74 -12.54
N ILE A 256 -7.78 4.01 -12.32
CA ILE A 256 -8.19 4.77 -11.14
C ILE A 256 -9.70 5.01 -11.17
N ALA A 257 -10.22 5.42 -12.32
CA ALA A 257 -11.64 5.69 -12.48
C ALA A 257 -12.47 4.43 -12.18
N GLU A 258 -11.99 3.26 -12.60
CA GLU A 258 -12.62 1.98 -12.28
C GLU A 258 -12.62 1.69 -10.77
N ILE A 259 -11.47 1.80 -10.10
CA ILE A 259 -11.36 1.54 -8.65
C ILE A 259 -12.22 2.52 -7.86
N VAL A 260 -12.15 3.81 -8.18
CA VAL A 260 -12.97 4.85 -7.55
C VAL A 260 -14.45 4.58 -7.78
N GLY A 261 -14.83 4.22 -9.02
CA GLY A 261 -16.21 3.85 -9.37
C GLY A 261 -16.70 2.63 -8.59
N ASN A 262 -15.88 1.60 -8.46
CA ASN A 262 -16.21 0.41 -7.70
C ASN A 262 -16.41 0.73 -6.20
N ILE A 263 -15.57 1.58 -5.61
CA ILE A 263 -15.71 2.01 -4.22
C ILE A 263 -16.99 2.82 -4.01
N TYR A 264 -17.31 3.77 -4.89
CA TYR A 264 -18.59 4.49 -4.83
C TYR A 264 -19.80 3.55 -4.99
N ALA A 265 -19.68 2.53 -5.85
CA ALA A 265 -20.74 1.53 -6.03
C ALA A 265 -21.04 0.74 -4.75
N THR A 266 -20.08 0.62 -3.81
CA THR A 266 -20.33 0.00 -2.50
C THR A 266 -21.19 0.85 -1.57
N GLY A 267 -21.30 2.16 -1.81
CA GLY A 267 -22.10 3.09 -1.02
C GLY A 267 -21.28 4.06 -0.16
N VAL A 268 -20.00 4.23 -0.42
CA VAL A 268 -19.17 5.31 0.17
C VAL A 268 -19.74 6.67 -0.26
N GLN A 269 -19.89 7.59 0.68
CA GLN A 269 -20.43 8.93 0.39
C GLN A 269 -19.38 9.79 -0.33
N GLU A 270 -18.15 9.78 0.15
CA GLU A 270 -17.08 10.58 -0.46
C GLU A 270 -15.69 9.95 -0.26
N ILE A 271 -14.88 10.08 -1.31
CA ILE A 271 -13.46 9.73 -1.29
C ILE A 271 -12.67 11.03 -1.17
N LEU A 272 -11.94 11.16 -0.06
CA LEU A 272 -11.20 12.36 0.29
C LEU A 272 -9.75 12.25 -0.19
N ASP A 273 -9.31 13.22 -0.98
CA ASP A 273 -7.91 13.36 -1.32
C ASP A 273 -7.12 14.00 -0.18
N SER A 274 -5.92 13.50 0.06
CA SER A 274 -5.02 14.15 1.01
C SER A 274 -4.60 15.52 0.48
N LEU A 275 -4.86 16.58 1.26
CA LEU A 275 -4.40 17.92 0.90
C LEU A 275 -2.88 17.92 0.78
N PRO A 276 -2.33 18.47 -0.32
CA PRO A 276 -0.89 18.60 -0.48
C PRO A 276 -0.28 19.37 0.70
N TYR A 277 0.84 18.89 1.23
CA TYR A 277 1.59 19.55 2.31
C TYR A 277 0.88 19.65 3.67
N ASN A 278 -0.10 18.81 3.98
CA ASN A 278 -0.69 18.71 5.30
C ASN A 278 -0.23 17.42 6.02
N PRO A 279 0.92 17.43 6.72
CA PRO A 279 1.45 16.24 7.39
C PRO A 279 0.56 15.75 8.54
N THR A 280 -0.16 16.67 9.20
CA THR A 280 -0.98 16.31 10.37
C THR A 280 -2.19 15.44 10.04
N GLY A 281 -2.66 15.46 8.79
CA GLY A 281 -3.78 14.64 8.34
C GLY A 281 -3.50 13.13 8.29
N LYS A 282 -2.21 12.72 8.31
CA LYS A 282 -1.76 11.33 8.22
C LYS A 282 -1.17 10.77 9.52
N ALA A 283 -1.07 11.59 10.56
CA ALA A 283 -0.41 11.23 11.81
C ALA A 283 -0.83 9.85 12.40
N PRO A 284 -2.11 9.43 12.37
CA PRO A 284 -2.49 8.10 12.85
C PRO A 284 -1.88 6.96 12.05
N MET A 285 -1.81 7.09 10.72
CA MET A 285 -1.24 6.08 9.84
C MET A 285 0.29 6.02 9.96
N GLU A 286 0.95 7.18 10.03
CA GLU A 286 2.40 7.25 10.24
C GLU A 286 2.81 6.63 11.59
N ARG A 287 2.04 6.86 12.66
CA ARG A 287 2.25 6.22 13.96
C ARG A 287 2.04 4.71 13.87
N PHE A 288 1.02 4.26 13.16
CA PHE A 288 0.79 2.83 12.95
C PHE A 288 1.99 2.18 12.24
N PHE A 289 2.52 2.78 11.17
CA PHE A 289 3.70 2.23 10.48
C PHE A 289 4.94 2.20 11.39
N GLY A 290 5.13 3.21 12.24
CA GLY A 290 6.18 3.18 13.26
C GLY A 290 6.00 2.05 14.27
N THR A 291 4.76 1.79 14.70
CA THR A 291 4.42 0.68 15.59
C THR A 291 4.62 -0.68 14.89
N PHE A 292 4.25 -0.78 13.62
CA PHE A 292 4.44 -1.97 12.79
C PHE A 292 5.93 -2.32 12.60
N ASP A 293 6.76 -1.32 12.25
CA ASP A 293 8.22 -1.52 12.13
C ASP A 293 8.82 -2.01 13.46
N ASN A 294 8.52 -1.32 14.56
CA ASN A 294 9.09 -1.64 15.87
C ASN A 294 8.51 -2.90 16.51
N GLY A 295 7.22 -3.19 16.25
CA GLY A 295 6.49 -4.31 16.89
C GLY A 295 6.53 -5.62 16.12
N LEU A 296 6.80 -5.61 14.81
CA LEU A 296 6.85 -6.81 13.99
C LEU A 296 8.09 -6.88 13.10
N GLU A 297 8.31 -5.89 12.21
CA GLU A 297 9.31 -6.00 11.15
C GLU A 297 10.72 -6.25 11.69
N ARG A 298 11.11 -5.55 12.77
CA ARG A 298 12.43 -5.66 13.41
C ARG A 298 12.73 -7.04 13.99
N TYR A 299 11.72 -7.86 14.25
CA TYR A 299 11.88 -9.22 14.77
C TYR A 299 12.00 -10.27 13.67
N LEU A 300 11.79 -9.89 12.40
CA LEU A 300 11.87 -10.82 11.29
C LEU A 300 13.34 -11.06 10.88
N PRO A 301 13.73 -12.30 10.58
CA PRO A 301 15.11 -12.65 10.26
C PRO A 301 15.64 -11.95 8.99
N ASN A 302 14.72 -11.51 8.12
CA ASN A 302 15.03 -10.86 6.85
C ASN A 302 14.80 -9.33 6.90
N TYR A 303 14.84 -8.73 8.10
CA TYR A 303 14.71 -7.30 8.30
C TYR A 303 15.92 -6.55 7.71
N LEU A 304 15.66 -5.52 6.91
CA LEU A 304 16.68 -4.74 6.20
C LEU A 304 16.97 -3.37 6.85
N GLY A 305 16.08 -2.90 7.73
CA GLY A 305 16.10 -1.54 8.26
C GLY A 305 15.49 -0.51 7.30
N ASN A 306 14.96 0.55 7.88
CA ASN A 306 14.29 1.60 7.13
C ASN A 306 15.23 2.79 6.79
N SER A 307 16.39 2.88 7.44
CA SER A 307 17.42 3.90 7.23
C SER A 307 18.83 3.31 7.35
N ILE A 308 19.84 4.08 6.94
CA ILE A 308 21.26 3.66 7.06
C ILE A 308 21.63 3.41 8.54
N VAL A 309 21.03 4.16 9.47
CA VAL A 309 21.28 4.05 10.93
C VAL A 309 20.62 2.80 11.51
N ASP A 310 19.46 2.41 10.99
CA ASP A 310 18.67 1.28 11.48
C ASP A 310 19.01 -0.05 10.80
N LYS A 311 19.95 -0.05 9.86
CA LYS A 311 20.40 -1.29 9.21
C LYS A 311 21.00 -2.23 10.25
N PRO A 312 20.64 -3.54 10.23
CA PRO A 312 21.30 -4.53 11.05
C PRO A 312 22.81 -4.50 10.87
N ALA A 313 23.57 -4.70 11.93
CA ALA A 313 25.04 -4.64 11.90
C ALA A 313 25.65 -5.59 10.85
N SER A 314 25.00 -6.73 10.61
CA SER A 314 25.35 -7.71 9.56
C SER A 314 25.22 -7.17 8.15
N LEU A 315 24.40 -6.12 7.92
CA LEU A 315 24.13 -5.52 6.61
C LEU A 315 24.86 -4.18 6.41
N MET A 316 25.59 -3.69 7.41
CA MET A 316 26.33 -2.42 7.31
C MET A 316 27.54 -2.47 6.38
N ARG A 317 28.03 -3.65 6.03
CA ARG A 317 29.15 -3.84 5.12
C ARG A 317 28.68 -4.35 3.77
N ASN A 318 28.56 -3.43 2.80
CA ASN A 318 28.40 -3.64 1.36
C ASN A 318 27.07 -4.23 0.83
N GLU A 319 26.42 -3.49 -0.09
CA GLU A 319 25.30 -3.97 -0.92
C GLU A 319 25.67 -5.23 -1.75
N LYS A 320 26.95 -5.45 -2.03
CA LYS A 320 27.46 -6.68 -2.70
C LYS A 320 27.31 -7.91 -1.81
N ASP A 321 27.43 -7.77 -0.48
CA ASP A 321 27.25 -8.89 0.45
C ASP A 321 25.78 -9.26 0.61
N LEU A 322 24.84 -8.31 0.41
CA LEU A 322 23.40 -8.60 0.36
C LEU A 322 23.06 -9.54 -0.80
N GLN A 323 23.66 -9.35 -1.96
CA GLN A 323 23.48 -10.25 -3.10
C GLN A 323 24.14 -11.62 -2.85
N ALA A 324 25.29 -11.66 -2.17
CA ALA A 324 25.96 -12.91 -1.80
C ALA A 324 25.23 -13.65 -0.67
N ILE A 325 24.68 -12.94 0.32
CA ILE A 325 23.83 -13.52 1.39
C ILE A 325 22.52 -13.99 0.78
N SER A 326 21.89 -13.21 -0.09
CA SER A 326 20.68 -13.59 -0.84
C SER A 326 20.91 -14.84 -1.73
N ALA A 327 22.09 -14.97 -2.32
CA ALA A 327 22.45 -16.15 -3.11
C ALA A 327 22.72 -17.40 -2.24
N LYS A 328 23.17 -17.24 -1.00
CA LYS A 328 23.39 -18.33 -0.02
C LYS A 328 22.10 -18.75 0.71
N LEU A 329 21.17 -17.83 0.89
CA LEU A 329 19.84 -18.10 1.44
C LEU A 329 18.92 -18.52 0.29
N LYS A 330 19.15 -19.68 -0.30
CA LYS A 330 18.22 -20.26 -1.28
C LYS A 330 16.86 -20.48 -0.64
N GLY A 331 15.83 -19.91 -1.26
CA GLY A 331 14.38 -20.22 -1.23
C GLY A 331 13.69 -20.55 0.11
N ASP A 332 14.29 -21.35 0.94
CA ASP A 332 13.64 -21.96 2.11
C ASP A 332 13.59 -21.06 3.37
N ASN A 333 14.28 -19.91 3.37
CA ASN A 333 14.34 -18.99 4.52
C ASN A 333 13.56 -17.68 4.35
N TYR A 334 12.86 -17.50 3.24
CA TYR A 334 12.01 -16.34 3.01
C TYR A 334 10.55 -16.74 3.15
N LEU A 335 9.78 -15.91 3.84
CA LEU A 335 8.33 -16.05 3.84
C LEU A 335 7.78 -15.91 2.42
N SER A 336 6.82 -16.72 2.06
CA SER A 336 5.95 -16.44 0.93
C SER A 336 5.07 -15.22 1.22
N LEU A 337 4.50 -14.61 0.19
CA LEU A 337 3.56 -13.50 0.38
C LEU A 337 2.35 -13.90 1.24
N SER A 338 1.87 -15.13 1.10
CA SER A 338 0.75 -15.67 1.87
C SER A 338 1.10 -15.85 3.35
N GLU A 339 2.28 -16.39 3.66
CA GLU A 339 2.76 -16.52 5.05
C GLU A 339 2.96 -15.17 5.70
N ALA A 340 3.52 -14.19 4.96
CA ALA A 340 3.64 -12.81 5.44
C ALA A 340 2.28 -12.19 5.75
N LYS A 341 1.25 -12.42 4.91
CA LYS A 341 -0.14 -11.97 5.18
C LYS A 341 -0.69 -12.59 6.46
N LEU A 342 -0.51 -13.88 6.67
CA LEU A 342 -0.97 -14.56 7.88
C LEU A 342 -0.27 -14.02 9.14
N LEU A 343 1.05 -13.82 9.06
CA LEU A 343 1.83 -13.28 10.17
C LEU A 343 1.41 -11.84 10.54
N ILE A 344 1.22 -10.99 9.54
CA ILE A 344 0.75 -9.61 9.74
C ILE A 344 -0.66 -9.61 10.32
N ASN A 345 -1.55 -10.47 9.81
CA ASN A 345 -2.91 -10.59 10.34
C ASN A 345 -2.92 -10.99 11.81
N TRP A 346 -2.12 -12.01 12.18
CA TRP A 346 -1.96 -12.40 13.57
C TRP A 346 -1.46 -11.23 14.41
N TRP A 347 -0.40 -10.53 13.98
CA TRP A 347 0.13 -9.41 14.74
C TRP A 347 -0.87 -8.26 14.89
N ILE A 348 -1.63 -7.94 13.85
CA ILE A 348 -2.68 -6.91 13.91
C ILE A 348 -3.75 -7.27 14.92
N MET A 349 -4.25 -8.51 14.90
CA MET A 349 -5.41 -8.93 15.69
C MET A 349 -5.05 -9.27 17.13
N ASP A 350 -3.94 -9.97 17.35
CA ASP A 350 -3.58 -10.52 18.65
C ASP A 350 -2.58 -9.65 19.43
N VAL A 351 -1.86 -8.75 18.75
CA VAL A 351 -0.91 -7.84 19.39
C VAL A 351 -1.38 -6.40 19.29
N TYR A 352 -1.32 -5.79 18.10
CA TYR A 352 -1.61 -4.37 17.92
C TYR A 352 -3.02 -3.95 18.39
N ALA A 353 -4.05 -4.71 18.02
CA ALA A 353 -5.43 -4.38 18.37
C ALA A 353 -5.73 -4.55 19.87
N MET A 354 -4.89 -5.32 20.58
CA MET A 354 -5.02 -5.62 22.01
C MET A 354 -4.15 -4.75 22.90
N GLU A 355 -3.22 -3.98 22.35
CA GLU A 355 -2.39 -3.04 23.10
C GLU A 355 -3.09 -1.72 23.40
N PRO A 356 -2.91 -1.13 24.61
CA PRO A 356 -3.41 0.20 24.92
C PRO A 356 -2.81 1.25 23.98
N ASN A 357 -3.65 2.17 23.47
CA ASN A 357 -3.24 3.22 22.56
C ASN A 357 -3.41 4.60 23.19
N ASP A 358 -2.34 5.39 23.25
CA ASP A 358 -2.37 6.74 23.84
C ASP A 358 -3.36 7.67 23.12
N GLY A 359 -3.51 7.52 21.80
CA GLY A 359 -4.49 8.29 21.02
C GLY A 359 -5.94 7.93 21.32
N LEU A 360 -6.19 6.89 22.11
CA LEU A 360 -7.49 6.42 22.59
C LEU A 360 -7.62 6.52 24.12
N ASN A 361 -6.81 7.37 24.76
CA ASN A 361 -6.76 7.53 26.22
C ASN A 361 -6.49 6.19 26.94
N GLY A 362 -5.57 5.39 26.39
CA GLY A 362 -5.18 4.10 26.95
C GLY A 362 -6.14 2.94 26.66
N ARG A 363 -7.20 3.17 25.88
CA ARG A 363 -8.11 2.09 25.44
C ARG A 363 -7.49 1.30 24.29
N ARG A 364 -7.93 0.05 24.12
CA ARG A 364 -7.48 -0.83 23.05
C ARG A 364 -8.23 -0.53 21.73
N PRO A 365 -7.55 -0.55 20.58
CA PRO A 365 -8.21 -0.37 19.29
C PRO A 365 -9.40 -1.30 19.07
N LEU A 366 -9.29 -2.58 19.44
CA LEU A 366 -10.35 -3.57 19.27
C LEU A 366 -11.61 -3.24 20.12
N GLU A 367 -11.42 -2.80 21.38
CA GLU A 367 -12.54 -2.42 22.25
C GLU A 367 -13.35 -1.27 21.66
N VAL A 368 -12.63 -0.19 21.25
CA VAL A 368 -13.27 0.99 20.66
C VAL A 368 -13.97 0.64 19.35
N TRP A 369 -13.34 -0.22 18.56
CA TRP A 369 -13.90 -0.71 17.31
C TRP A 369 -15.19 -1.50 17.52
N GLN A 370 -15.17 -2.52 18.39
CA GLN A 370 -16.33 -3.36 18.67
C GLN A 370 -17.52 -2.56 19.20
N GLU A 371 -17.29 -1.62 20.11
CA GLU A 371 -18.34 -0.73 20.60
C GLU A 371 -18.93 0.16 19.50
N GLY A 372 -18.08 0.58 18.56
CA GLY A 372 -18.47 1.43 17.43
C GLY A 372 -19.30 0.68 16.40
N ILE A 373 -18.83 -0.49 15.96
CA ILE A 373 -19.54 -1.28 14.94
C ILE A 373 -20.90 -1.80 15.42
N ALA A 374 -21.06 -2.00 16.72
CA ALA A 374 -22.36 -2.36 17.31
C ALA A 374 -23.42 -1.27 17.08
N LYS A 375 -23.00 -0.01 16.91
CA LYS A 375 -23.87 1.17 16.72
C LYS A 375 -24.05 1.56 15.24
N ILE A 376 -23.45 0.81 14.30
CA ILE A 376 -23.59 1.10 12.88
C ILE A 376 -25.03 0.88 12.43
N ALA A 377 -25.56 1.87 11.73
CA ALA A 377 -26.92 1.84 11.21
C ALA A 377 -27.14 0.64 10.26
N PRO A 378 -28.28 -0.05 10.36
CA PRO A 378 -28.58 -1.24 9.53
C PRO A 378 -28.45 -0.98 8.03
N GLU A 379 -28.75 0.24 7.57
CA GLU A 379 -28.69 0.65 6.17
C GLU A 379 -27.25 0.63 5.59
N ARG A 380 -26.26 0.67 6.45
CA ARG A 380 -24.84 0.56 6.07
C ARG A 380 -24.33 -0.87 6.04
N LYS A 381 -25.07 -1.80 6.64
CA LYS A 381 -24.74 -3.22 6.63
C LYS A 381 -25.13 -3.82 5.29
N ARG A 382 -24.23 -4.59 4.71
CA ARG A 382 -24.39 -5.23 3.40
C ARG A 382 -24.00 -6.71 3.50
N ASN A 383 -24.52 -7.51 2.57
CA ASN A 383 -24.03 -8.88 2.42
C ASN A 383 -22.56 -8.84 1.98
N PRO A 384 -21.64 -9.52 2.69
CA PRO A 384 -20.23 -9.60 2.31
C PRO A 384 -19.99 -10.08 0.88
N ASP A 385 -20.76 -11.05 0.39
CA ASP A 385 -20.64 -11.58 -0.97
C ASP A 385 -21.01 -10.53 -2.02
N GLU A 386 -22.04 -9.73 -1.76
CA GLU A 386 -22.45 -8.61 -2.62
C GLU A 386 -21.34 -7.56 -2.68
N LEU A 387 -20.79 -7.18 -1.52
CA LEU A 387 -19.69 -6.22 -1.43
C LEU A 387 -18.44 -6.70 -2.17
N TRP A 388 -18.08 -7.97 -1.97
CA TRP A 388 -16.97 -8.58 -2.69
C TRP A 388 -17.18 -8.53 -4.20
N TYR A 389 -18.39 -8.87 -4.66
CA TYR A 389 -18.75 -8.90 -6.06
C TYR A 389 -18.68 -7.50 -6.71
N LEU A 390 -19.12 -6.44 -6.01
CA LEU A 390 -19.06 -5.07 -6.51
C LEU A 390 -17.62 -4.58 -6.76
N MET A 391 -16.64 -5.14 -6.05
CA MET A 391 -15.24 -4.77 -6.15
C MET A 391 -14.46 -5.54 -7.23
N LEU A 392 -15.11 -6.44 -7.99
CA LEU A 392 -14.48 -7.14 -9.10
C LEU A 392 -14.28 -6.21 -10.30
N SER A 393 -13.11 -6.31 -10.93
CA SER A 393 -12.84 -5.64 -12.20
C SER A 393 -13.68 -6.20 -13.32
N THR A 394 -14.10 -5.36 -14.25
CA THR A 394 -14.94 -5.75 -15.39
C THR A 394 -14.26 -5.41 -16.71
N GLU A 395 -14.12 -6.38 -17.60
CA GLU A 395 -13.66 -6.18 -18.97
C GLU A 395 -14.65 -6.75 -19.98
N ILE A 396 -14.77 -6.11 -21.16
CA ILE A 396 -15.54 -6.63 -22.29
C ILE A 396 -14.56 -7.33 -23.21
N LYS A 397 -14.80 -8.61 -23.47
CA LYS A 397 -13.98 -9.44 -24.37
C LYS A 397 -14.83 -10.10 -25.43
N LYS A 398 -14.25 -10.29 -26.61
CA LYS A 398 -14.81 -11.19 -27.61
C LYS A 398 -14.41 -12.59 -27.24
N LEU A 399 -15.38 -13.49 -27.12
CA LEU A 399 -15.13 -14.87 -26.74
C LEU A 399 -14.45 -15.65 -27.88
N ASP A 400 -13.29 -16.20 -27.59
CA ASP A 400 -12.55 -17.10 -28.48
C ASP A 400 -12.94 -18.56 -28.22
N ARG A 401 -12.64 -19.47 -29.16
CA ARG A 401 -12.81 -20.93 -28.99
C ARG A 401 -12.05 -21.49 -27.77
N ASN A 402 -10.98 -20.81 -27.35
CA ASN A 402 -10.19 -21.16 -26.16
C ASN A 402 -10.75 -20.58 -24.87
N GLY A 403 -11.86 -19.84 -24.93
CA GLY A 403 -12.44 -19.13 -23.83
C GLY A 403 -12.15 -17.63 -23.84
N VAL A 404 -12.00 -17.00 -22.68
CA VAL A 404 -11.64 -15.58 -22.53
C VAL A 404 -10.20 -15.45 -22.04
N LYS A 405 -9.48 -14.47 -22.58
CA LYS A 405 -8.11 -14.19 -22.15
C LYS A 405 -8.09 -12.90 -21.32
N ILE A 406 -7.72 -13.03 -20.04
CA ILE A 406 -7.57 -11.92 -19.10
C ILE A 406 -6.13 -11.93 -18.58
N ARG A 407 -5.42 -10.81 -18.68
CA ARG A 407 -4.05 -10.66 -18.17
C ARG A 407 -3.06 -11.74 -18.63
N GLY A 408 -3.26 -12.25 -19.86
CA GLY A 408 -2.41 -13.30 -20.40
C GLY A 408 -2.88 -14.72 -20.12
N ILE A 409 -3.79 -14.95 -19.19
CA ILE A 409 -4.31 -16.25 -18.77
C ILE A 409 -5.60 -16.56 -19.53
N TRP A 410 -5.74 -17.77 -20.02
CA TRP A 410 -6.95 -18.28 -20.64
C TRP A 410 -7.88 -18.90 -19.59
N TYR A 411 -9.15 -18.53 -19.63
CA TYR A 411 -10.20 -19.07 -18.77
C TYR A 411 -11.27 -19.75 -19.61
N TYR A 412 -11.70 -20.91 -19.18
CA TYR A 412 -12.64 -21.70 -19.94
C TYR A 412 -13.69 -22.38 -19.04
N HIS A 413 -14.88 -22.52 -19.59
CA HIS A 413 -15.97 -23.36 -19.10
C HIS A 413 -16.76 -23.90 -20.29
N GLU A 414 -17.37 -25.11 -20.18
CA GLU A 414 -18.06 -25.77 -21.29
C GLU A 414 -19.23 -24.97 -21.86
N THR A 415 -19.96 -24.24 -21.01
CA THR A 415 -21.10 -23.41 -21.46
C THR A 415 -20.67 -22.27 -22.40
N LEU A 416 -19.38 -21.89 -22.44
CA LEU A 416 -18.89 -20.85 -23.32
C LEU A 416 -18.90 -21.23 -24.79
N ILE A 417 -19.03 -22.50 -25.13
CA ILE A 417 -19.11 -22.98 -26.52
C ILE A 417 -20.25 -22.27 -27.29
N GLU A 418 -21.39 -22.07 -26.66
CA GLU A 418 -22.58 -21.45 -27.26
C GLU A 418 -22.41 -19.92 -27.53
N TYR A 419 -21.39 -19.32 -26.94
CA TYR A 419 -21.14 -17.87 -27.00
C TYR A 419 -19.89 -17.51 -27.81
N VAL A 420 -19.21 -18.48 -28.43
CA VAL A 420 -18.02 -18.25 -29.24
C VAL A 420 -18.28 -17.20 -30.32
N GLY A 421 -17.43 -16.20 -30.41
CA GLY A 421 -17.55 -15.08 -31.34
C GLY A 421 -18.39 -13.90 -30.85
N ARG A 422 -19.16 -14.05 -29.76
CA ARG A 422 -19.95 -12.98 -29.14
C ARG A 422 -19.09 -12.14 -28.18
N LYS A 423 -19.54 -10.94 -27.86
CA LYS A 423 -18.98 -10.12 -26.79
C LYS A 423 -19.54 -10.60 -25.46
N VAL A 424 -18.68 -10.67 -24.46
CA VAL A 424 -19.03 -11.06 -23.08
C VAL A 424 -18.43 -10.08 -22.10
N TYR A 425 -19.13 -9.85 -21.00
CA TYR A 425 -18.56 -9.16 -19.84
C TYR A 425 -17.87 -10.18 -18.95
N VAL A 426 -16.63 -9.88 -18.58
CA VAL A 426 -15.83 -10.74 -17.73
C VAL A 426 -15.54 -9.98 -16.45
N ARG A 427 -15.98 -10.53 -15.31
CA ARG A 427 -15.65 -10.01 -13.99
C ARG A 427 -14.60 -10.90 -13.34
N TYR A 428 -13.57 -10.31 -12.78
CA TYR A 428 -12.47 -11.04 -12.19
C TYR A 428 -11.86 -10.30 -10.99
N ASP A 429 -11.29 -11.09 -10.08
CA ASP A 429 -10.48 -10.58 -9.00
C ASP A 429 -9.05 -10.33 -9.51
N GLN A 430 -8.54 -9.12 -9.31
CA GLN A 430 -7.18 -8.78 -9.74
C GLN A 430 -6.09 -9.51 -8.94
N MET A 431 -6.43 -10.05 -7.76
CA MET A 431 -5.52 -10.77 -6.87
C MET A 431 -5.73 -12.29 -6.89
N ASP A 432 -6.75 -12.79 -7.59
CA ASP A 432 -7.06 -14.21 -7.71
C ASP A 432 -7.23 -14.61 -9.18
N ASP A 433 -6.21 -15.22 -9.75
CA ASP A 433 -6.17 -15.64 -11.14
C ASP A 433 -6.75 -17.06 -11.36
N ARG A 434 -7.38 -17.69 -10.36
CA ARG A 434 -7.89 -19.06 -10.48
C ARG A 434 -9.14 -19.15 -11.34
N TYR A 435 -9.98 -18.10 -11.36
CA TYR A 435 -11.26 -18.10 -12.08
C TYR A 435 -11.74 -16.69 -12.42
N VAL A 436 -12.68 -16.63 -13.36
CA VAL A 436 -13.40 -15.40 -13.74
C VAL A 436 -14.88 -15.69 -13.88
N PHE A 437 -15.73 -14.68 -13.70
CA PHE A 437 -17.17 -14.76 -13.96
C PHE A 437 -17.46 -14.18 -15.35
N VAL A 438 -18.23 -14.92 -16.14
CA VAL A 438 -18.57 -14.51 -17.52
C VAL A 438 -20.07 -14.25 -17.62
N TYR A 439 -20.44 -13.16 -18.27
CA TYR A 439 -21.80 -12.68 -18.47
C TYR A 439 -22.04 -12.43 -19.96
N ASP A 440 -23.29 -12.55 -20.39
CA ASP A 440 -23.71 -12.18 -21.75
C ASP A 440 -23.79 -10.67 -21.95
N GLU A 441 -24.16 -10.21 -23.16
CA GLU A 441 -24.32 -8.79 -23.49
C GLU A 441 -25.45 -8.12 -22.68
N ALA A 442 -26.43 -8.88 -22.21
CA ALA A 442 -27.53 -8.43 -21.36
C ALA A 442 -27.15 -8.45 -19.85
N LYS A 443 -25.89 -8.81 -19.52
CA LYS A 443 -25.37 -8.97 -18.17
C LYS A 443 -25.98 -10.12 -17.37
N ASN A 444 -26.58 -11.11 -18.05
CA ASN A 444 -26.98 -12.34 -17.38
C ASN A 444 -25.75 -13.23 -17.14
N PRO A 445 -25.67 -13.92 -15.98
CA PRO A 445 -24.55 -14.81 -15.69
C PRO A 445 -24.55 -16.02 -16.62
N ILE A 446 -23.41 -16.30 -17.24
CA ILE A 446 -23.19 -17.51 -18.06
C ILE A 446 -22.53 -18.60 -17.22
N CYS A 447 -21.37 -18.31 -16.65
CA CYS A 447 -20.59 -19.29 -15.90
C CYS A 447 -19.46 -18.65 -15.08
N ARG A 448 -18.88 -19.48 -14.20
CA ARG A 448 -17.57 -19.28 -13.59
C ARG A 448 -16.55 -20.08 -14.39
N ALA A 449 -15.69 -19.40 -15.16
CA ALA A 449 -14.66 -20.04 -15.97
C ALA A 449 -13.36 -20.17 -15.18
N LEU A 450 -12.72 -21.34 -15.22
CA LEU A 450 -11.47 -21.64 -14.53
C LEU A 450 -10.27 -21.32 -15.42
N ALA A 451 -9.16 -20.97 -14.79
CA ALA A 451 -7.88 -20.79 -15.47
C ALA A 451 -7.43 -22.10 -16.12
N ARG A 452 -7.02 -22.02 -17.39
CA ARG A 452 -6.49 -23.17 -18.11
C ARG A 452 -5.00 -23.33 -17.85
N VAL A 453 -4.59 -24.56 -17.69
CA VAL A 453 -3.17 -24.91 -17.62
C VAL A 453 -2.60 -24.99 -19.05
N GLU A 454 -1.48 -24.32 -19.29
CA GLU A 454 -0.72 -24.47 -20.54
C GLU A 454 0.18 -25.71 -20.41
N HIS A 455 0.07 -26.61 -21.38
CA HIS A 455 0.87 -27.85 -21.39
C HIS A 455 2.18 -27.64 -22.13
N ASP A 456 3.27 -28.20 -21.59
CA ASP A 456 4.54 -28.32 -22.33
C ASP A 456 4.31 -29.15 -23.59
N PRO A 457 4.76 -28.73 -24.78
CA PRO A 457 4.69 -29.53 -26.00
C PRO A 457 5.28 -30.93 -25.85
N LEU A 458 6.23 -31.11 -24.95
CA LEU A 458 6.88 -32.40 -24.64
C LEU A 458 6.35 -33.03 -23.34
N ALA A 459 5.19 -32.62 -22.84
CA ALA A 459 4.61 -33.14 -21.60
C ALA A 459 4.48 -34.69 -21.59
N THR A 460 4.18 -35.28 -22.73
CA THR A 460 4.09 -36.76 -22.87
C THR A 460 5.44 -37.48 -22.73
N VAL A 461 6.54 -36.79 -22.97
CA VAL A 461 7.89 -37.38 -22.96
C VAL A 461 8.64 -37.04 -21.65
N ARG A 462 8.66 -35.76 -21.26
CA ARG A 462 9.42 -35.28 -20.11
C ARG A 462 8.58 -34.68 -19.00
N GLY A 463 7.25 -34.59 -19.18
CA GLY A 463 6.34 -34.06 -18.16
C GLY A 463 6.20 -34.99 -16.97
N THR A 464 5.79 -34.39 -15.83
CA THR A 464 5.41 -35.16 -14.64
C THR A 464 4.18 -36.01 -14.91
N GLU A 465 3.87 -36.98 -14.04
CA GLU A 465 2.65 -37.75 -14.16
C GLU A 465 1.39 -36.88 -14.09
N GLU A 466 1.44 -35.79 -13.32
CA GLU A 466 0.36 -34.79 -13.23
C GLU A 466 0.17 -34.04 -14.56
N ASP A 467 1.26 -33.62 -15.22
CA ASP A 467 1.20 -32.97 -16.54
C ASP A 467 0.60 -33.89 -17.61
N LYS A 468 1.01 -35.16 -17.60
CA LYS A 468 0.47 -36.18 -18.51
C LYS A 468 -1.02 -36.44 -18.27
N LEU A 469 -1.42 -36.56 -17.00
CA LEU A 469 -2.81 -36.76 -16.62
C LEU A 469 -3.67 -35.55 -17.00
N SER A 470 -3.20 -34.33 -16.76
CA SER A 470 -3.86 -33.10 -17.15
C SER A 470 -4.08 -33.01 -18.66
N LEU A 471 -3.08 -33.34 -19.47
CA LEU A 471 -3.19 -33.38 -20.92
C LEU A 471 -4.21 -34.43 -21.39
N VAL A 472 -4.20 -35.64 -20.79
CA VAL A 472 -5.15 -36.71 -21.10
C VAL A 472 -6.57 -36.28 -20.75
N ASN A 473 -6.77 -35.59 -19.64
CA ASN A 473 -8.08 -35.08 -19.23
C ASN A 473 -8.59 -34.02 -20.21
N ASP A 474 -7.76 -33.11 -20.68
CA ASP A 474 -8.13 -32.11 -21.69
C ASP A 474 -8.53 -32.76 -23.03
N LEU A 475 -7.82 -33.83 -23.45
CA LEU A 475 -8.18 -34.59 -24.65
C LEU A 475 -9.50 -35.36 -24.49
N LYS A 476 -9.75 -35.99 -23.34
CA LYS A 476 -11.03 -36.64 -23.01
C LYS A 476 -12.17 -35.63 -23.02
N PHE A 477 -11.98 -34.49 -22.38
CA PHE A 477 -12.94 -33.40 -22.34
C PHE A 477 -13.33 -32.93 -23.75
N ARG A 478 -12.37 -32.65 -24.63
CA ARG A 478 -12.65 -32.30 -26.04
C ARG A 478 -13.49 -33.32 -26.76
N ARG A 479 -13.15 -34.61 -26.62
CA ARG A 479 -13.92 -35.71 -27.24
C ARG A 479 -15.34 -35.81 -26.68
N GLN A 480 -15.52 -35.61 -25.38
CA GLN A 480 -16.84 -35.60 -24.74
C GLN A 480 -17.70 -34.44 -25.24
N GLN A 481 -17.15 -33.23 -25.33
CA GLN A 481 -17.86 -32.06 -25.84
C GLN A 481 -18.27 -32.25 -27.32
N GLU A 482 -17.38 -32.77 -28.17
CA GLU A 482 -17.70 -33.07 -29.55
C GLU A 482 -18.84 -34.11 -29.66
N LYS A 483 -18.80 -35.18 -28.85
CA LYS A 483 -19.85 -36.21 -28.79
C LYS A 483 -21.18 -35.61 -28.31
N LYS A 484 -21.17 -34.72 -27.30
CA LYS A 484 -22.37 -34.05 -26.78
C LYS A 484 -23.00 -33.16 -27.86
N THR A 485 -22.21 -32.26 -28.44
CA THR A 485 -22.69 -31.35 -29.50
C THR A 485 -23.22 -32.12 -30.71
N ARG A 486 -22.55 -33.21 -31.11
CA ARG A 486 -23.02 -34.08 -32.18
C ARG A 486 -24.38 -34.72 -31.87
N LYS A 487 -24.56 -35.22 -30.64
CA LYS A 487 -25.87 -35.79 -30.22
C LYS A 487 -26.98 -34.73 -30.27
N GLU A 488 -26.71 -33.53 -29.79
CA GLU A 488 -27.67 -32.42 -29.80
C GLU A 488 -28.01 -31.98 -31.23
N ALA A 489 -26.99 -31.86 -32.09
CA ALA A 489 -27.19 -31.54 -33.51
C ALA A 489 -28.03 -32.62 -34.22
N HIS A 490 -27.78 -33.92 -33.99
CA HIS A 490 -28.60 -35.00 -34.52
C HIS A 490 -30.03 -34.95 -34.00
N LYS A 491 -30.22 -34.70 -32.70
CA LYS A 491 -31.55 -34.57 -32.12
C LYS A 491 -32.35 -33.41 -32.74
N LEU A 492 -31.69 -32.27 -33.00
CA LEU A 492 -32.30 -31.16 -33.73
C LEU A 492 -32.59 -31.50 -35.18
N ALA A 493 -31.70 -32.22 -35.87
CA ALA A 493 -31.91 -32.69 -37.21
C ALA A 493 -33.10 -33.68 -37.28
N ASP A 494 -33.22 -34.60 -36.32
CA ASP A 494 -34.34 -35.52 -36.22
C ASP A 494 -35.68 -34.80 -35.91
N MET A 495 -35.66 -33.73 -35.13
CA MET A 495 -36.84 -32.89 -34.89
C MET A 495 -37.26 -32.07 -36.13
N THR A 496 -36.28 -31.70 -36.97
CA THR A 496 -36.52 -30.97 -38.22
C THR A 496 -36.80 -31.91 -39.41
N VAL A 497 -36.53 -33.20 -39.31
CA VAL A 497 -36.84 -34.24 -40.33
C VAL A 497 -38.31 -34.68 -40.30
N GLY A 498 -39.17 -33.82 -39.79
CA GLY A 498 -40.46 -33.62 -40.47
C GLY A 498 -40.33 -33.17 -41.94
N THR A 499 -39.09 -32.92 -42.45
CA THR A 499 -38.77 -32.67 -43.86
C THR A 499 -38.95 -33.93 -44.77
N GLY A 500 -38.93 -35.12 -44.22
CA GLY A 500 -39.40 -36.29 -44.93
C GLY A 500 -40.89 -36.17 -45.32
N MET A 501 -41.72 -35.63 -44.47
CA MET A 501 -43.09 -35.23 -44.74
C MET A 501 -43.16 -34.14 -45.84
N PHE A 502 -42.31 -33.16 -45.85
CA PHE A 502 -42.30 -32.10 -46.87
C PHE A 502 -41.94 -32.67 -48.26
N LEU A 503 -40.94 -33.55 -48.34
CA LEU A 503 -40.59 -34.21 -49.57
C LEU A 503 -41.69 -35.23 -50.06
N GLN A 504 -42.30 -35.97 -49.13
CA GLN A 504 -43.46 -36.82 -49.44
C GLN A 504 -44.67 -35.99 -49.87
N ASP A 505 -44.96 -34.91 -49.21
CA ASP A 505 -46.03 -33.96 -49.58
C ASP A 505 -45.73 -33.28 -50.92
N ALA A 506 -44.47 -32.89 -51.16
CA ALA A 506 -44.05 -32.32 -52.44
C ALA A 506 -44.17 -33.35 -53.58
N VAL A 507 -43.74 -34.57 -53.35
CA VAL A 507 -43.90 -35.68 -54.33
C VAL A 507 -45.38 -36.00 -54.55
N ALA A 508 -46.19 -36.02 -53.48
CA ALA A 508 -47.65 -36.23 -53.62
C ALA A 508 -48.32 -35.09 -54.40
N ARG A 509 -47.92 -33.87 -54.20
CA ARG A 509 -48.41 -32.69 -54.95
C ARG A 509 -47.96 -32.69 -56.41
N VAL A 510 -46.74 -33.15 -56.70
CA VAL A 510 -46.24 -33.32 -58.08
C VAL A 510 -46.94 -34.45 -58.78
N SER A 511 -47.24 -35.54 -58.08
CA SER A 511 -48.02 -36.72 -58.64
C SER A 511 -49.49 -36.35 -58.89
N ALA A 512 -50.03 -35.33 -58.28
CA ALA A 512 -51.39 -34.84 -58.45
C ALA A 512 -51.54 -33.78 -59.58
N LEU A 513 -50.43 -33.36 -60.22
CA LEU A 513 -50.47 -32.45 -61.35
C LEU A 513 -50.89 -33.14 -62.62
N PRO A 514 -51.71 -32.49 -63.52
CA PRO A 514 -52.13 -33.09 -64.79
C PRO A 514 -50.94 -33.49 -65.65
N GLU A 515 -51.03 -34.68 -66.32
CA GLU A 515 -49.98 -35.35 -67.14
C GLU A 515 -49.26 -34.46 -68.17
N LYS A 516 -49.77 -33.29 -68.49
CA LYS A 516 -49.14 -32.34 -69.41
C LYS A 516 -47.96 -31.59 -68.83
N LEU A 517 -47.72 -31.65 -67.53
CA LEU A 517 -46.59 -31.00 -66.87
C LEU A 517 -45.53 -32.03 -66.37
N THR A 518 -45.72 -33.28 -66.55
CA THR A 518 -44.83 -34.37 -66.08
C THR A 518 -43.80 -34.83 -67.08
N ASN A 519 -43.81 -34.29 -68.32
CA ASN A 519 -42.85 -34.69 -69.37
C ASN A 519 -41.58 -33.82 -69.32
N VAL A 520 -40.88 -33.80 -68.18
CA VAL A 520 -39.50 -33.40 -68.13
C VAL A 520 -38.71 -34.61 -67.63
N GLY A 521 -38.18 -35.38 -68.61
CA GLY A 521 -37.09 -36.31 -68.43
C GLY A 521 -37.36 -37.54 -67.55
N SER A 522 -37.63 -38.62 -68.20
CA SER A 522 -37.63 -39.97 -67.63
C SER A 522 -36.21 -40.38 -67.27
N GLU A 523 -35.76 -40.05 -66.13
CA GLU A 523 -34.71 -40.76 -65.35
C GLU A 523 -34.37 -39.90 -64.14
N LEU A 524 -35.17 -40.04 -63.06
CA LEU A 524 -34.70 -39.64 -61.76
C LEU A 524 -33.61 -40.65 -61.34
N PRO A 525 -32.38 -40.24 -61.05
CA PRO A 525 -31.39 -41.12 -60.45
C PRO A 525 -31.96 -41.69 -59.16
N SER A 526 -31.87 -43.01 -58.98
CA SER A 526 -32.27 -43.71 -57.77
C SER A 526 -31.58 -43.06 -56.57
N LEU A 527 -32.36 -42.56 -55.59
CA LEU A 527 -31.85 -42.07 -54.35
C LEU A 527 -30.91 -43.12 -53.73
N PRO A 528 -29.71 -42.77 -53.30
CA PRO A 528 -28.83 -43.71 -52.64
C PRO A 528 -29.54 -44.25 -51.39
N GLN A 529 -29.61 -45.59 -51.30
CA GLN A 529 -30.15 -46.27 -50.12
C GLN A 529 -29.40 -45.77 -48.89
N SER A 530 -30.15 -45.40 -47.85
CA SER A 530 -29.58 -45.06 -46.56
C SER A 530 -28.57 -46.10 -46.14
N PRO A 531 -27.37 -45.75 -45.72
CA PRO A 531 -26.41 -46.72 -45.22
C PRO A 531 -27.06 -47.55 -44.10
N ALA A 532 -26.83 -48.84 -44.09
CA ALA A 532 -27.34 -49.77 -43.08
C ALA A 532 -26.96 -49.24 -41.67
N PRO A 533 -27.87 -49.40 -40.69
CA PRO A 533 -27.56 -48.97 -39.32
C PRO A 533 -26.32 -49.69 -38.83
N ILE A 534 -25.37 -48.90 -38.35
CA ILE A 534 -24.15 -49.37 -37.70
C ILE A 534 -24.58 -50.16 -36.46
N PRO A 535 -24.16 -51.43 -36.27
CA PRO A 535 -24.55 -52.25 -35.13
C PRO A 535 -24.12 -51.53 -33.83
N ASP A 536 -25.08 -51.45 -32.92
CA ASP A 536 -24.84 -50.88 -31.56
C ASP A 536 -23.76 -51.71 -30.87
N LYS A 537 -22.67 -51.02 -30.49
CA LYS A 537 -21.74 -51.55 -29.48
C LYS A 537 -22.45 -51.54 -28.13
N PRO A 538 -22.18 -52.53 -27.28
CA PRO A 538 -22.84 -52.64 -25.98
C PRO A 538 -22.72 -51.36 -25.17
N GLU A 539 -23.84 -50.97 -24.60
CA GLU A 539 -23.96 -49.81 -23.70
C GLU A 539 -23.10 -50.03 -22.48
N ASP A 540 -21.99 -49.29 -22.38
CA ASP A 540 -21.39 -48.99 -21.08
C ASP A 540 -22.37 -48.09 -20.33
N LYS A 541 -22.88 -48.59 -19.22
CA LYS A 541 -23.76 -47.85 -18.31
C LYS A 541 -23.07 -46.52 -17.92
N PRO A 542 -23.76 -45.39 -17.95
CA PRO A 542 -23.21 -44.14 -17.49
C PRO A 542 -23.08 -44.20 -15.96
N GLU A 543 -21.87 -44.24 -15.45
CA GLU A 543 -21.61 -43.83 -14.08
C GLU A 543 -21.91 -42.34 -13.98
N SER A 544 -23.00 -42.07 -13.32
CA SER A 544 -23.45 -40.86 -12.61
C SER A 544 -22.90 -39.50 -13.04
N SER A 545 -23.56 -38.87 -13.99
CA SER A 545 -23.52 -37.42 -14.22
C SER A 545 -24.15 -36.60 -13.04
N GLU A 546 -24.92 -37.29 -12.16
CA GLU A 546 -25.53 -36.65 -10.98
C GLU A 546 -24.54 -36.39 -9.82
N VAL A 547 -23.48 -37.18 -9.70
CA VAL A 547 -22.50 -37.01 -8.61
C VAL A 547 -21.66 -35.76 -8.81
N LEU A 548 -21.24 -35.47 -10.03
CA LEU A 548 -20.49 -34.24 -10.33
C LEU A 548 -21.33 -32.97 -10.17
N SER A 549 -22.64 -33.05 -10.39
CA SER A 549 -23.55 -31.90 -10.18
C SER A 549 -23.79 -31.61 -8.72
N ARG A 550 -23.83 -32.63 -7.85
CA ARG A 550 -24.00 -32.45 -6.40
C ARG A 550 -22.72 -32.00 -5.71
N GLU A 551 -21.59 -32.60 -6.03
CA GLU A 551 -20.28 -32.14 -5.50
C GLU A 551 -19.97 -30.71 -5.94
N PHE A 552 -20.41 -30.29 -7.11
CA PHE A 552 -20.24 -28.90 -7.57
C PHE A 552 -21.14 -27.93 -6.82
N LEU A 553 -22.37 -28.30 -6.52
CA LEU A 553 -23.32 -27.49 -5.75
C LEU A 553 -22.91 -27.39 -4.25
N ASP A 554 -22.40 -28.47 -3.69
CA ASP A 554 -21.86 -28.50 -2.32
C ASP A 554 -20.58 -27.66 -2.20
N ALA A 555 -19.73 -27.64 -3.23
CA ALA A 555 -18.51 -26.83 -3.24
C ALA A 555 -18.78 -25.31 -3.34
N ILE A 556 -19.95 -24.88 -3.84
CA ILE A 556 -20.35 -23.46 -3.90
C ILE A 556 -21.29 -23.04 -2.77
N GLY A 557 -21.63 -23.94 -1.83
CA GLY A 557 -22.37 -23.59 -0.61
C GLY A 557 -23.80 -23.10 -0.84
N VAL A 558 -24.43 -23.46 -1.95
CA VAL A 558 -25.83 -23.13 -2.22
C VAL A 558 -26.67 -24.31 -1.75
N ASN A 559 -27.04 -24.29 -0.47
CA ASN A 559 -28.15 -25.07 0.05
C ASN A 559 -29.46 -24.36 -0.26
N HIS A 560 -30.42 -25.12 -0.75
CA HIS A 560 -31.81 -24.68 -0.92
C HIS A 560 -32.47 -24.39 0.41
#